data_a0399b9565d18f2e9fba675d0570e092
#
_entry.id   a0399b9565d18f2e9fba675d0570e092
#
_cell.length_a   1.000
_cell.length_b   1.000
_cell.length_c   1.000
_cell.angle_alpha   90.00
_cell.angle_beta   90.00
_cell.angle_gamma   90.00
#
_symmetry.space_group_name_H-M   'P 1'
#
loop_
_entity.id
_entity.type
_entity.pdbx_description
1 polymer ?
#
loop_
_entity_poly.entity_id
_entity_poly.type
_entity_poly.pdbx_seq_one_letter_code
_entity_poly.pdbx_strand_id
1 'polypeptide(L)'
;MKAYRKYMYVGLPVLGVLFYLFYLHRAAIDLVYSDYIRLTLSYLPDVWDPEKFFVPDLLTRIPVNFLERAVNVELFGYSVTFDRVLGVLGFGLSALILGGYSRKMRIGAGWFTAMMVFMFSLNKWEMLYNGTGWAHFLAFGCFFYNYYVLERVYGSGGEKKGDMARLLVLPALVTIGVAGPYCAIYIMTLVLAYLFVFVRRQTGWKRTALLLATAVLPLVLYLWSNSMAVYEYSGAVEGSMVEALREDPVFFLKFLLKSFASMIFGVELINRHMAEVSGIVWCLAGALVAAAYFLALWMNFYYGIEKRTDRKSTRLN
;
A
#
# COMPACT_ATOMS: atom_id res chain seq x y z
N MET A 1 -11.31 26.52 10.60
CA MET A 1 -9.92 26.06 10.39
C MET A 1 -9.14 27.18 9.73
N LYS A 2 -7.97 27.61 10.29
CA LYS A 2 -7.18 28.70 9.72
C LYS A 2 -6.81 28.36 8.27
N ALA A 3 -6.87 29.32 7.35
CA ALA A 3 -6.72 29.10 5.90
C ALA A 3 -5.45 28.32 5.52
N TYR A 4 -4.32 28.60 6.19
CA TYR A 4 -3.04 27.95 5.91
C TYR A 4 -3.07 26.41 6.13
N ARG A 5 -3.89 25.90 7.06
CA ARG A 5 -4.04 24.46 7.31
C ARG A 5 -4.58 23.70 6.09
N LYS A 6 -5.39 24.35 5.26
CA LYS A 6 -5.95 23.74 4.06
C LYS A 6 -4.84 23.43 3.04
N TYR A 7 -3.90 24.33 2.90
CA TYR A 7 -2.81 24.19 1.92
C TYR A 7 -1.75 23.20 2.35
N MET A 8 -1.59 22.95 3.64
CA MET A 8 -0.60 22.02 4.18
C MET A 8 -0.85 20.57 3.72
N TYR A 9 -2.12 20.12 3.64
CA TYR A 9 -2.47 18.77 3.22
C TYR A 9 -2.19 18.49 1.73
N VAL A 10 -1.89 19.52 0.95
CA VAL A 10 -1.43 19.41 -0.44
C VAL A 10 0.04 19.81 -0.54
N GLY A 11 0.44 20.86 0.14
CA GLY A 11 1.79 21.42 0.05
C GLY A 11 2.87 20.45 0.54
N LEU A 12 2.65 19.75 1.66
CA LEU A 12 3.62 18.77 2.17
C LEU A 12 3.82 17.57 1.22
N PRO A 13 2.77 16.94 0.68
CA PRO A 13 2.93 15.95 -0.38
C PRO A 13 3.71 16.48 -1.59
N VAL A 14 3.41 17.67 -2.07
CA VAL A 14 4.14 18.29 -3.21
C VAL A 14 5.60 18.54 -2.87
N LEU A 15 5.90 19.06 -1.68
CA LEU A 15 7.30 19.23 -1.24
C LEU A 15 8.03 17.90 -1.14
N GLY A 16 7.35 16.84 -0.67
CA GLY A 16 7.91 15.49 -0.64
C GLY A 16 8.21 14.95 -2.03
N VAL A 17 7.34 15.16 -3.01
CA VAL A 17 7.59 14.80 -4.42
C VAL A 17 8.80 15.56 -4.97
N LEU A 18 8.90 16.87 -4.73
CA LEU A 18 10.05 17.67 -5.14
C LEU A 18 11.35 17.18 -4.49
N PHE A 19 11.29 16.81 -3.20
CA PHE A 19 12.43 16.22 -2.50
C PHE A 19 12.87 14.90 -3.14
N TYR A 20 11.95 13.99 -3.50
CA TYR A 20 12.29 12.73 -4.15
C TYR A 20 12.82 12.93 -5.57
N LEU A 21 12.24 13.85 -6.35
CA LEU A 21 12.78 14.20 -7.67
C LEU A 21 14.20 14.78 -7.56
N PHE A 22 14.44 15.66 -6.59
CA PHE A 22 15.77 16.17 -6.32
C PHE A 22 16.74 15.05 -5.91
N TYR A 23 16.32 14.15 -5.02
CA TYR A 23 17.12 12.99 -4.60
C TYR A 23 17.48 12.11 -5.79
N LEU A 24 16.52 11.74 -6.64
CA LEU A 24 16.78 10.94 -7.83
C LEU A 24 17.74 11.64 -8.79
N HIS A 25 17.56 12.94 -9.02
CA HIS A 25 18.45 13.70 -9.89
C HIS A 25 19.91 13.70 -9.39
N ARG A 26 20.12 13.68 -8.08
CA ARG A 26 21.46 13.72 -7.47
C ARG A 26 22.09 12.34 -7.26
N ALA A 27 21.28 11.34 -6.99
CA ALA A 27 21.73 10.00 -6.59
C ALA A 27 21.65 8.97 -7.72
N ALA A 28 20.82 9.20 -8.75
CA ALA A 28 20.61 8.22 -9.81
C ALA A 28 21.87 8.10 -10.69
N ILE A 29 22.27 6.86 -10.91
CA ILE A 29 23.23 6.46 -11.93
C ILE A 29 22.44 5.88 -13.10
N ASP A 30 22.95 6.06 -14.31
CA ASP A 30 22.30 5.55 -15.52
C ASP A 30 22.67 4.07 -15.74
N LEU A 31 22.25 3.25 -14.78
CA LEU A 31 22.47 1.81 -14.78
C LEU A 31 21.18 1.07 -14.44
N VAL A 32 21.00 -0.07 -15.07
CA VAL A 32 20.00 -1.06 -14.69
C VAL A 32 20.49 -1.75 -13.42
N TYR A 33 19.65 -1.77 -12.38
CA TYR A 33 20.05 -2.19 -11.05
C TYR A 33 19.03 -3.14 -10.42
N SER A 34 19.53 -4.18 -9.72
CA SER A 34 18.73 -5.09 -8.89
C SER A 34 17.56 -5.74 -9.66
N ASP A 35 16.37 -5.75 -9.10
CA ASP A 35 15.16 -6.35 -9.67
C ASP A 35 14.76 -5.79 -11.04
N TYR A 36 15.22 -4.58 -11.37
CA TYR A 36 14.97 -4.00 -12.68
C TYR A 36 15.61 -4.78 -13.83
N ILE A 37 16.77 -5.43 -13.60
CA ILE A 37 17.42 -6.33 -14.57
C ILE A 37 16.48 -7.48 -14.91
N ARG A 38 15.90 -8.10 -13.88
CA ARG A 38 14.98 -9.21 -14.04
C ARG A 38 13.71 -8.79 -14.81
N LEU A 39 13.14 -7.66 -14.47
CA LEU A 39 11.96 -7.11 -15.17
C LEU A 39 12.28 -6.83 -16.64
N THR A 40 13.46 -6.25 -16.93
CA THR A 40 13.90 -6.00 -18.31
C THR A 40 13.95 -7.29 -19.11
N LEU A 41 14.60 -8.33 -18.58
CA LEU A 41 14.73 -9.62 -19.24
C LEU A 41 13.39 -10.32 -19.42
N SER A 42 12.45 -10.14 -18.48
CA SER A 42 11.13 -10.76 -18.54
C SER A 42 10.20 -10.14 -19.58
N TYR A 43 10.35 -8.85 -19.88
CA TYR A 43 9.43 -8.13 -20.80
C TYR A 43 10.01 -7.90 -22.20
N LEU A 44 11.33 -7.83 -22.35
CA LEU A 44 11.95 -7.63 -23.66
C LEU A 44 12.27 -8.99 -24.33
N PRO A 45 12.44 -9.02 -25.70
CA PRO A 45 12.26 -7.89 -26.62
C PRO A 45 10.78 -7.61 -26.97
N ASP A 46 9.92 -8.60 -26.93
CA ASP A 46 8.55 -8.55 -27.45
C ASP A 46 7.56 -8.18 -26.37
N VAL A 47 7.54 -6.90 -25.96
CA VAL A 47 6.71 -6.42 -24.85
C VAL A 47 5.21 -6.63 -25.06
N TRP A 48 4.74 -6.72 -26.30
CA TRP A 48 3.34 -6.97 -26.65
C TRP A 48 2.95 -8.44 -26.74
N ASP A 49 3.88 -9.34 -26.53
CA ASP A 49 3.56 -10.76 -26.44
C ASP A 49 2.53 -10.97 -25.31
N PRO A 50 1.36 -11.61 -25.60
CA PRO A 50 0.33 -11.86 -24.59
C PRO A 50 0.82 -12.64 -23.36
N GLU A 51 1.83 -13.47 -23.49
CA GLU A 51 2.43 -14.22 -22.39
C GLU A 51 3.07 -13.27 -21.36
N LYS A 52 3.58 -12.12 -21.80
CA LYS A 52 4.17 -11.10 -20.91
C LYS A 52 3.19 -10.54 -19.89
N PHE A 53 1.88 -10.59 -20.17
CA PHE A 53 0.85 -10.25 -19.20
C PHE A 53 0.85 -11.16 -17.96
N PHE A 54 1.36 -12.38 -18.09
CA PHE A 54 1.42 -13.38 -17.03
C PHE A 54 2.76 -13.39 -16.27
N VAL A 55 3.68 -12.51 -16.62
CA VAL A 55 4.98 -12.39 -15.92
C VAL A 55 4.74 -11.89 -14.48
N PRO A 56 5.18 -12.64 -13.46
CA PRO A 56 5.09 -12.19 -12.08
C PRO A 56 6.21 -11.21 -11.73
N ASP A 57 5.91 -10.27 -10.84
CA ASP A 57 6.91 -9.49 -10.13
C ASP A 57 7.25 -10.23 -8.83
N LEU A 58 8.30 -11.03 -8.84
CA LEU A 58 8.65 -12.01 -7.83
C LEU A 58 7.62 -13.14 -7.69
N LEU A 59 6.71 -13.04 -6.72
CA LEU A 59 5.75 -14.09 -6.38
C LEU A 59 4.34 -13.85 -6.89
N THR A 60 4.04 -12.65 -7.37
CA THR A 60 2.70 -12.26 -7.81
C THR A 60 2.76 -11.39 -9.05
N ARG A 61 1.72 -11.50 -9.88
CA ARG A 61 1.59 -10.59 -11.01
C ARG A 61 1.09 -9.21 -10.56
N ILE A 62 1.55 -8.18 -11.26
CA ILE A 62 0.99 -6.83 -11.20
C ILE A 62 0.61 -6.44 -12.63
N PRO A 63 -0.63 -6.72 -13.08
CA PRO A 63 -1.02 -6.55 -14.48
C PRO A 63 -0.79 -5.15 -15.05
N VAL A 64 -0.86 -4.12 -14.21
CA VAL A 64 -0.57 -2.74 -14.63
C VAL A 64 0.89 -2.55 -15.06
N ASN A 65 1.83 -3.40 -14.61
CA ASN A 65 3.22 -3.37 -15.07
C ASN A 65 3.35 -3.74 -16.56
N PHE A 66 2.53 -4.65 -17.05
CA PHE A 66 2.50 -4.95 -18.49
C PHE A 66 2.19 -3.70 -19.32
N LEU A 67 1.15 -2.97 -18.96
CA LEU A 67 0.78 -1.73 -19.67
C LEU A 67 1.86 -0.66 -19.55
N GLU A 68 2.45 -0.52 -18.38
CA GLU A 68 3.52 0.42 -18.12
C GLU A 68 4.76 0.09 -18.96
N ARG A 69 5.17 -1.18 -19.02
CA ARG A 69 6.30 -1.62 -19.84
C ARG A 69 6.05 -1.37 -21.33
N ALA A 70 4.85 -1.67 -21.82
CA ALA A 70 4.49 -1.36 -23.19
C ALA A 70 4.63 0.14 -23.50
N VAL A 71 4.13 1.01 -22.63
CA VAL A 71 4.27 2.46 -22.76
C VAL A 71 5.74 2.89 -22.71
N ASN A 72 6.51 2.35 -21.75
CA ASN A 72 7.93 2.72 -21.62
C ASN A 72 8.76 2.30 -22.84
N VAL A 73 8.54 1.10 -23.37
CA VAL A 73 9.24 0.61 -24.56
C VAL A 73 8.88 1.43 -25.76
N GLU A 74 7.60 1.60 -26.07
CA GLU A 74 7.12 2.24 -27.29
C GLU A 74 7.37 3.74 -27.35
N LEU A 75 7.21 4.45 -26.23
CA LEU A 75 7.28 5.91 -26.23
C LEU A 75 8.60 6.45 -25.70
N PHE A 76 9.33 5.70 -24.88
CA PHE A 76 10.53 6.17 -24.20
C PHE A 76 11.77 5.32 -24.47
N GLY A 77 11.68 4.30 -25.36
CA GLY A 77 12.81 3.46 -25.71
C GLY A 77 13.40 2.69 -24.53
N TYR A 78 12.55 2.31 -23.57
CA TYR A 78 12.93 1.64 -22.32
C TYR A 78 13.80 2.52 -21.39
N SER A 79 13.20 3.57 -20.87
CA SER A 79 13.87 4.54 -20.00
C SER A 79 13.72 4.22 -18.52
N VAL A 80 14.81 3.92 -17.84
CA VAL A 80 14.85 3.77 -16.36
C VAL A 80 14.41 5.06 -15.66
N THR A 81 14.77 6.21 -16.22
CA THR A 81 14.38 7.52 -15.69
C THR A 81 12.86 7.71 -15.73
N PHE A 82 12.19 7.24 -16.79
CA PHE A 82 10.75 7.26 -16.88
C PHE A 82 10.12 6.51 -15.70
N ASP A 83 10.56 5.29 -15.42
CA ASP A 83 10.02 4.47 -14.34
C ASP A 83 10.28 5.07 -12.95
N ARG A 84 11.46 5.63 -12.74
CA ARG A 84 11.81 6.34 -11.50
C ARG A 84 10.89 7.53 -11.25
N VAL A 85 10.68 8.36 -12.27
CA VAL A 85 9.77 9.52 -12.19
C VAL A 85 8.33 9.06 -11.98
N LEU A 86 7.89 8.05 -12.69
CA LEU A 86 6.55 7.46 -12.53
C LEU A 86 6.36 6.93 -11.10
N GLY A 87 7.38 6.29 -10.52
CA GLY A 87 7.39 5.86 -9.12
C GLY A 87 7.17 7.02 -8.15
N VAL A 88 7.91 8.11 -8.31
CA VAL A 88 7.75 9.31 -7.47
C VAL A 88 6.36 9.92 -7.63
N LEU A 89 5.82 9.97 -8.85
CA LEU A 89 4.48 10.51 -9.11
C LEU A 89 3.39 9.61 -8.48
N GLY A 90 3.52 8.28 -8.60
CA GLY A 90 2.62 7.32 -7.94
C GLY A 90 2.63 7.47 -6.43
N PHE A 91 3.81 7.65 -5.82
CA PHE A 91 3.94 7.92 -4.40
C PHE A 91 3.34 9.26 -4.00
N GLY A 92 3.58 10.29 -4.79
CA GLY A 92 2.99 11.62 -4.60
C GLY A 92 1.47 11.61 -4.65
N LEU A 93 0.89 10.86 -5.60
CA LEU A 93 -0.55 10.66 -5.69
C LEU A 93 -1.10 10.00 -4.42
N SER A 94 -0.44 8.96 -3.92
CA SER A 94 -0.80 8.29 -2.67
C SER A 94 -0.78 9.25 -1.48
N ALA A 95 0.25 10.08 -1.37
CA ALA A 95 0.37 11.10 -0.33
C ALA A 95 -0.71 12.19 -0.44
N LEU A 96 -1.07 12.61 -1.65
CA LEU A 96 -2.15 13.58 -1.89
C LEU A 96 -3.52 13.01 -1.50
N ILE A 97 -3.81 11.76 -1.83
CA ILE A 97 -5.04 11.08 -1.44
C ILE A 97 -5.12 10.98 0.10
N LEU A 98 -4.02 10.57 0.74
CA LEU A 98 -3.92 10.54 2.20
C LEU A 98 -4.08 11.93 2.82
N GLY A 99 -3.55 12.97 2.18
CA GLY A 99 -3.74 14.37 2.56
C GLY A 99 -5.21 14.79 2.53
N GLY A 100 -5.92 14.44 1.44
CA GLY A 100 -7.36 14.67 1.31
C GLY A 100 -8.18 13.95 2.39
N TYR A 101 -7.83 12.69 2.69
CA TYR A 101 -8.44 11.90 3.75
C TYR A 101 -8.16 12.50 5.13
N SER A 102 -6.89 12.82 5.43
CA SER A 102 -6.45 13.44 6.68
C SER A 102 -7.14 14.77 6.95
N ARG A 103 -7.31 15.57 5.91
CA ARG A 103 -8.08 16.84 5.99
C ARG A 103 -9.54 16.58 6.36
N LYS A 104 -10.19 15.59 5.74
CA LYS A 104 -11.57 15.22 6.06
C LYS A 104 -11.71 14.73 7.49
N MET A 105 -10.77 13.91 7.95
CA MET A 105 -10.73 13.38 9.32
C MET A 105 -10.27 14.42 10.36
N ARG A 106 -9.93 15.63 9.91
CA ARG A 106 -9.45 16.74 10.78
C ARG A 106 -8.20 16.38 11.57
N ILE A 107 -7.32 15.56 11.00
CA ILE A 107 -6.04 15.21 11.61
C ILE A 107 -5.24 16.50 11.87
N GLY A 108 -4.64 16.62 13.05
CA GLY A 108 -3.87 17.81 13.45
C GLY A 108 -2.67 18.03 12.54
N ALA A 109 -2.28 19.31 12.38
CA ALA A 109 -1.15 19.69 11.53
C ALA A 109 0.14 18.95 11.86
N GLY A 110 0.50 18.88 13.16
CA GLY A 110 1.71 18.19 13.61
C GLY A 110 1.72 16.71 13.27
N TRP A 111 0.60 16.02 13.48
CA TRP A 111 0.47 14.61 13.12
C TRP A 111 0.57 14.38 11.62
N PHE A 112 -0.07 15.22 10.82
CA PHE A 112 0.03 15.10 9.37
C PHE A 112 1.46 15.38 8.88
N THR A 113 2.15 16.37 9.45
CA THR A 113 3.56 16.63 9.14
C THR A 113 4.43 15.41 9.50
N ALA A 114 4.26 14.84 10.70
CA ALA A 114 5.00 13.65 11.11
C ALA A 114 4.75 12.46 10.15
N MET A 115 3.49 12.25 9.72
CA MET A 115 3.16 11.24 8.71
C MET A 115 3.88 11.51 7.38
N MET A 116 3.93 12.76 6.91
CA MET A 116 4.61 13.09 5.65
C MET A 116 6.12 12.93 5.76
N VAL A 117 6.75 13.34 6.87
CA VAL A 117 8.18 13.11 7.12
C VAL A 117 8.49 11.61 7.10
N PHE A 118 7.66 10.80 7.73
CA PHE A 118 7.83 9.33 7.71
C PHE A 118 7.60 8.74 6.31
N MET A 119 6.54 9.16 5.61
CA MET A 119 6.25 8.72 4.25
C MET A 119 7.37 9.07 3.28
N PHE A 120 7.90 10.28 3.33
CA PHE A 120 8.97 10.74 2.45
C PHE A 120 10.38 10.50 3.02
N SER A 121 10.53 9.62 4.00
CA SER A 121 11.84 9.14 4.43
C SER A 121 12.52 8.32 3.34
N LEU A 122 13.85 8.29 3.32
CA LEU A 122 14.62 7.52 2.34
C LEU A 122 14.71 6.02 2.66
N ASN A 123 13.96 5.49 3.63
CA ASN A 123 13.93 4.05 3.94
C ASN A 123 13.47 3.16 2.77
N LYS A 124 12.90 3.75 1.74
CA LYS A 124 12.47 3.08 0.49
C LYS A 124 13.31 3.51 -0.72
N TRP A 125 14.51 3.99 -0.50
CA TRP A 125 15.41 4.53 -1.53
C TRP A 125 15.62 3.52 -2.68
N GLU A 126 15.73 2.24 -2.36
CA GLU A 126 15.94 1.19 -3.35
C GLU A 126 14.77 1.08 -4.33
N MET A 127 13.53 1.07 -3.84
CA MET A 127 12.33 1.05 -4.71
C MET A 127 12.19 2.31 -5.57
N LEU A 128 12.68 3.44 -5.10
CA LEU A 128 12.71 4.69 -5.89
C LEU A 128 13.79 4.65 -6.95
N TYR A 129 14.95 4.08 -6.60
CA TYR A 129 16.14 4.08 -7.41
C TYR A 129 16.09 3.03 -8.52
N ASN A 130 15.64 1.82 -8.24
CA ASN A 130 15.57 0.74 -9.21
C ASN A 130 14.40 0.86 -10.20
N GLY A 131 13.47 1.81 -10.00
CA GLY A 131 12.35 2.06 -10.92
C GLY A 131 11.18 1.06 -10.80
N THR A 132 11.25 0.08 -9.89
CA THR A 132 10.19 -0.94 -9.76
C THR A 132 9.05 -0.50 -8.86
N GLY A 133 9.21 0.61 -8.13
CA GLY A 133 8.30 1.01 -7.04
C GLY A 133 6.95 1.57 -7.47
N TRP A 134 6.77 1.96 -8.73
CA TRP A 134 5.61 2.76 -9.13
C TRP A 134 4.26 2.07 -8.87
N ALA A 135 4.12 0.80 -9.24
CA ALA A 135 2.88 0.04 -9.05
C ALA A 135 2.58 -0.19 -7.56
N HIS A 136 3.61 -0.47 -6.76
CA HIS A 136 3.48 -0.59 -5.31
C HIS A 136 2.97 0.71 -4.68
N PHE A 137 3.54 1.84 -5.07
CA PHE A 137 3.11 3.14 -4.57
C PHE A 137 1.71 3.52 -5.03
N LEU A 138 1.35 3.19 -6.26
CA LEU A 138 0.01 3.39 -6.80
C LEU A 138 -1.02 2.54 -6.04
N ALA A 139 -0.69 1.29 -5.69
CA ALA A 139 -1.56 0.40 -4.93
C ALA A 139 -1.98 1.04 -3.60
N PHE A 140 -1.04 1.62 -2.84
CA PHE A 140 -1.37 2.34 -1.61
C PHE A 140 -2.29 3.54 -1.84
N GLY A 141 -2.09 4.28 -2.93
CA GLY A 141 -3.00 5.35 -3.33
C GLY A 141 -4.43 4.85 -3.55
N CYS A 142 -4.57 3.73 -4.24
CA CYS A 142 -5.86 3.07 -4.46
C CYS A 142 -6.50 2.61 -3.15
N PHE A 143 -5.71 2.04 -2.22
CA PHE A 143 -6.19 1.63 -0.89
C PHE A 143 -6.70 2.83 -0.10
N PHE A 144 -5.92 3.90 0.00
CA PHE A 144 -6.32 5.13 0.70
C PHE A 144 -7.57 5.74 0.10
N TYR A 145 -7.69 5.75 -1.24
CA TYR A 145 -8.88 6.24 -1.90
C TYR A 145 -10.12 5.40 -1.59
N ASN A 146 -9.99 4.08 -1.60
CA ASN A 146 -11.11 3.20 -1.27
C ASN A 146 -11.58 3.38 0.18
N TYR A 147 -10.64 3.46 1.14
CA TYR A 147 -10.98 3.74 2.54
C TYR A 147 -11.60 5.14 2.71
N TYR A 148 -11.15 6.11 1.93
CA TYR A 148 -11.76 7.44 1.91
C TYR A 148 -13.22 7.40 1.41
N VAL A 149 -13.52 6.60 0.39
CA VAL A 149 -14.89 6.40 -0.10
C VAL A 149 -15.73 5.67 0.94
N LEU A 150 -15.19 4.62 1.57
CA LEU A 150 -15.84 3.87 2.65
C LEU A 150 -16.25 4.79 3.81
N GLU A 151 -15.34 5.67 4.26
CA GLU A 151 -15.62 6.66 5.31
C GLU A 151 -16.68 7.70 4.87
N ARG A 152 -16.78 8.04 3.58
CA ARG A 152 -17.85 8.90 3.09
C ARG A 152 -19.21 8.24 3.17
N VAL A 153 -19.29 6.97 2.82
CA VAL A 153 -20.57 6.22 2.81
C VAL A 153 -21.06 5.90 4.21
N TYR A 154 -20.16 5.42 5.08
CA TYR A 154 -20.56 4.88 6.40
C TYR A 154 -20.14 5.76 7.59
N GLY A 155 -19.29 6.75 7.35
CA GLY A 155 -18.84 7.69 8.37
C GLY A 155 -19.68 8.96 8.45
N SER A 156 -19.04 10.05 8.86
CA SER A 156 -19.70 11.35 9.10
C SER A 156 -19.80 12.24 7.85
N GLY A 157 -19.31 11.78 6.70
CA GLY A 157 -19.05 12.66 5.55
C GLY A 157 -20.18 12.84 4.54
N GLY A 158 -21.25 12.06 4.67
CA GLY A 158 -22.35 12.04 3.68
C GLY A 158 -21.98 11.35 2.37
N GLU A 159 -22.81 10.40 1.95
CA GLU A 159 -22.66 9.67 0.70
C GLU A 159 -22.83 10.62 -0.50
N LYS A 160 -21.91 10.53 -1.47
CA LYS A 160 -22.02 11.24 -2.74
C LYS A 160 -22.57 10.29 -3.80
N LYS A 161 -23.23 10.86 -4.82
CA LYS A 161 -23.68 10.09 -5.99
C LYS A 161 -22.51 9.28 -6.57
N GLY A 162 -22.71 7.98 -6.70
CA GLY A 162 -21.72 7.05 -7.22
C GLY A 162 -20.70 6.49 -6.21
N ASP A 163 -20.72 6.90 -4.95
CA ASP A 163 -19.78 6.34 -3.95
C ASP A 163 -20.04 4.85 -3.69
N MET A 164 -21.30 4.41 -3.71
CA MET A 164 -21.61 2.99 -3.61
C MET A 164 -21.09 2.20 -4.80
N ALA A 165 -21.25 2.72 -6.03
CA ALA A 165 -20.70 2.08 -7.22
C ALA A 165 -19.16 1.96 -7.11
N ARG A 166 -18.48 3.00 -6.60
CA ARG A 166 -17.03 2.93 -6.34
C ARG A 166 -16.68 1.85 -5.32
N LEU A 167 -17.40 1.71 -4.22
CA LEU A 167 -17.15 0.65 -3.25
C LEU A 167 -17.34 -0.75 -3.81
N LEU A 168 -18.21 -0.92 -4.80
CA LEU A 168 -18.44 -2.20 -5.46
C LEU A 168 -17.37 -2.50 -6.53
N VAL A 169 -16.90 -1.50 -7.25
CA VAL A 169 -16.01 -1.67 -8.40
C VAL A 169 -14.53 -1.59 -8.02
N LEU A 170 -14.16 -0.67 -7.13
CA LEU A 170 -12.75 -0.47 -6.74
C LEU A 170 -12.06 -1.73 -6.21
N PRO A 171 -12.69 -2.57 -5.36
CA PRO A 171 -12.02 -3.79 -4.90
C PRO A 171 -11.59 -4.70 -6.04
N ALA A 172 -12.43 -4.84 -7.07
CA ALA A 172 -12.12 -5.64 -8.24
C ALA A 172 -10.97 -5.03 -9.06
N LEU A 173 -11.08 -3.74 -9.41
CA LEU A 173 -10.06 -3.05 -10.20
C LEU A 173 -8.70 -3.03 -9.49
N VAL A 174 -8.69 -2.77 -8.19
CA VAL A 174 -7.46 -2.69 -7.42
C VAL A 174 -6.84 -4.07 -7.23
N THR A 175 -7.63 -5.09 -6.89
CA THR A 175 -7.13 -6.45 -6.67
C THR A 175 -6.58 -7.06 -7.95
N ILE A 176 -7.34 -6.98 -9.06
CA ILE A 176 -6.95 -7.61 -10.32
C ILE A 176 -5.84 -6.82 -11.01
N GLY A 177 -5.87 -5.48 -10.93
CA GLY A 177 -5.00 -4.63 -11.73
C GLY A 177 -3.69 -4.20 -11.08
N VAL A 178 -3.72 -3.87 -9.78
CA VAL A 178 -2.63 -3.08 -9.16
C VAL A 178 -2.09 -3.70 -7.87
N ALA A 179 -2.94 -4.37 -7.07
CA ALA A 179 -2.57 -4.72 -5.69
C ALA A 179 -1.43 -5.73 -5.56
N GLY A 180 -1.25 -6.61 -6.55
CA GLY A 180 -0.15 -7.58 -6.57
C GLY A 180 0.02 -8.31 -5.24
N PRO A 181 1.22 -8.23 -4.61
CA PRO A 181 1.50 -8.91 -3.34
C PRO A 181 0.67 -8.39 -2.17
N TYR A 182 0.06 -7.21 -2.29
CA TYR A 182 -0.74 -6.58 -1.22
C TYR A 182 -2.23 -6.93 -1.29
N CYS A 183 -2.68 -7.69 -2.30
CA CYS A 183 -4.11 -7.97 -2.52
C CYS A 183 -4.77 -8.66 -1.32
N ALA A 184 -4.09 -9.62 -0.68
CA ALA A 184 -4.62 -10.33 0.48
C ALA A 184 -4.84 -9.38 1.67
N ILE A 185 -3.85 -8.53 1.99
CA ILE A 185 -3.95 -7.55 3.08
C ILE A 185 -5.02 -6.50 2.80
N TYR A 186 -5.10 -6.03 1.55
CA TYR A 186 -6.11 -5.08 1.12
C TYR A 186 -7.53 -5.64 1.31
N ILE A 187 -7.78 -6.84 0.80
CA ILE A 187 -9.10 -7.48 0.90
C ILE A 187 -9.44 -7.85 2.34
N MET A 188 -8.49 -8.37 3.11
CA MET A 188 -8.70 -8.65 4.54
C MET A 188 -9.13 -7.38 5.29
N THR A 189 -8.48 -6.26 5.04
CA THR A 189 -8.83 -4.98 5.66
C THR A 189 -10.23 -4.52 5.27
N LEU A 190 -10.62 -4.67 3.99
CA LEU A 190 -11.98 -4.36 3.53
C LEU A 190 -13.03 -5.27 4.16
N VAL A 191 -12.78 -6.57 4.20
CA VAL A 191 -13.69 -7.55 4.84
C VAL A 191 -13.93 -7.18 6.31
N LEU A 192 -12.86 -6.91 7.06
CA LEU A 192 -12.98 -6.47 8.46
C LEU A 192 -13.76 -5.16 8.58
N ALA A 193 -13.53 -4.20 7.68
CA ALA A 193 -14.24 -2.93 7.67
C ALA A 193 -15.74 -3.12 7.35
N TYR A 194 -16.08 -3.97 6.38
CA TYR A 194 -17.49 -4.26 6.03
C TYR A 194 -18.23 -5.01 7.15
N LEU A 195 -17.56 -5.99 7.78
CA LEU A 195 -18.11 -6.68 8.95
C LEU A 195 -18.30 -5.71 10.12
N PHE A 196 -17.36 -4.81 10.35
CA PHE A 196 -17.48 -3.79 11.37
C PHE A 196 -18.68 -2.86 11.14
N VAL A 197 -18.87 -2.39 9.90
CA VAL A 197 -20.03 -1.56 9.52
C VAL A 197 -21.35 -2.32 9.71
N PHE A 198 -21.37 -3.62 9.43
CA PHE A 198 -22.52 -4.50 9.65
C PHE A 198 -22.82 -4.65 11.14
N VAL A 199 -21.86 -5.02 11.97
CA VAL A 199 -22.02 -5.15 13.44
C VAL A 199 -22.53 -3.85 14.06
N ARG A 200 -22.08 -2.71 13.52
CA ARG A 200 -22.56 -1.36 13.90
C ARG A 200 -23.97 -1.05 13.40
N ARG A 201 -24.63 -1.97 12.74
CA ARG A 201 -25.97 -1.79 12.14
C ARG A 201 -26.08 -0.57 11.22
N GLN A 202 -24.99 -0.20 10.56
CA GLN A 202 -24.96 0.89 9.59
C GLN A 202 -25.37 0.42 8.18
N THR A 203 -25.42 -0.89 7.98
CA THR A 203 -25.86 -1.52 6.72
C THR A 203 -26.64 -2.80 7.00
N GLY A 204 -27.51 -3.17 6.08
CA GLY A 204 -28.25 -4.44 6.14
C GLY A 204 -27.45 -5.60 5.56
N TRP A 205 -27.85 -6.85 5.91
CA TRP A 205 -27.14 -8.06 5.52
C TRP A 205 -26.96 -8.23 4.00
N LYS A 206 -27.98 -7.88 3.20
CA LYS A 206 -27.91 -7.98 1.72
C LYS A 206 -26.81 -7.09 1.13
N ARG A 207 -26.72 -5.84 1.61
CA ARG A 207 -25.71 -4.88 1.15
C ARG A 207 -24.32 -5.30 1.62
N THR A 208 -24.21 -5.82 2.85
CA THR A 208 -22.95 -6.36 3.38
C THR A 208 -22.48 -7.58 2.57
N ALA A 209 -23.37 -8.52 2.28
CA ALA A 209 -23.07 -9.69 1.47
C ALA A 209 -22.57 -9.28 0.05
N LEU A 210 -23.22 -8.29 -0.56
CA LEU A 210 -22.78 -7.76 -1.85
C LEU A 210 -21.38 -7.14 -1.77
N LEU A 211 -21.10 -6.32 -0.76
CA LEU A 211 -19.79 -5.72 -0.54
C LEU A 211 -18.69 -6.78 -0.30
N LEU A 212 -19.01 -7.80 0.48
CA LEU A 212 -18.09 -8.92 0.73
C LEU A 212 -17.83 -9.72 -0.57
N ALA A 213 -18.87 -10.00 -1.34
CA ALA A 213 -18.75 -10.72 -2.60
C ALA A 213 -17.86 -9.93 -3.59
N THR A 214 -18.09 -8.62 -3.74
CA THR A 214 -17.29 -7.78 -4.66
C THR A 214 -15.84 -7.58 -4.20
N ALA A 215 -15.51 -7.82 -2.93
CA ALA A 215 -14.16 -7.84 -2.43
C ALA A 215 -13.49 -9.21 -2.60
N VAL A 216 -14.17 -10.29 -2.19
CA VAL A 216 -13.58 -11.64 -2.11
C VAL A 216 -13.50 -12.32 -3.48
N LEU A 217 -14.53 -12.21 -4.34
CA LEU A 217 -14.52 -12.87 -5.65
C LEU A 217 -13.34 -12.43 -6.54
N PRO A 218 -13.01 -11.12 -6.66
CA PRO A 218 -11.84 -10.70 -7.40
C PRO A 218 -10.53 -11.26 -6.84
N LEU A 219 -10.41 -11.42 -5.52
CA LEU A 219 -9.23 -12.04 -4.92
C LEU A 219 -9.10 -13.51 -5.34
N VAL A 220 -10.20 -14.27 -5.29
CA VAL A 220 -10.19 -15.68 -5.72
C VAL A 220 -9.81 -15.78 -7.19
N LEU A 221 -10.40 -14.96 -8.05
CA LEU A 221 -10.07 -14.91 -9.48
C LEU A 221 -8.61 -14.50 -9.72
N TYR A 222 -8.10 -13.54 -8.96
CA TYR A 222 -6.73 -13.11 -9.05
C TYR A 222 -5.74 -14.23 -8.65
N LEU A 223 -5.99 -14.90 -7.53
CA LEU A 223 -5.16 -16.01 -7.08
C LEU A 223 -5.17 -17.18 -8.08
N TRP A 224 -6.35 -17.50 -8.62
CA TRP A 224 -6.46 -18.50 -9.68
C TRP A 224 -5.68 -18.08 -10.93
N SER A 225 -5.87 -16.84 -11.38
CA SER A 225 -5.14 -16.28 -12.52
C SER A 225 -3.62 -16.21 -12.27
N ASN A 226 -3.19 -15.97 -11.03
CA ASN A 226 -1.78 -15.95 -10.67
C ASN A 226 -1.11 -17.33 -10.77
N SER A 227 -1.89 -18.42 -10.63
CA SER A 227 -1.38 -19.78 -10.86
C SER A 227 -0.99 -20.06 -12.32
N MET A 228 -1.39 -19.19 -13.26
CA MET A 228 -1.00 -19.22 -14.66
C MET A 228 0.27 -18.40 -14.96
N ALA A 229 0.94 -17.88 -13.93
CA ALA A 229 2.13 -17.05 -14.11
C ALA A 229 3.28 -17.81 -14.77
N VAL A 230 4.02 -17.12 -15.66
CA VAL A 230 5.14 -17.69 -16.41
C VAL A 230 6.43 -17.43 -15.63
N TYR A 231 6.80 -18.34 -14.76
CA TYR A 231 7.94 -18.16 -13.82
C TYR A 231 9.30 -18.17 -14.51
N GLU A 232 9.47 -18.89 -15.62
CA GLU A 232 10.74 -18.95 -16.34
C GLU A 232 11.24 -17.58 -16.85
N TYR A 233 10.33 -16.69 -17.24
CA TYR A 233 10.67 -15.34 -17.68
C TYR A 233 11.02 -14.41 -16.54
N SER A 234 10.46 -14.65 -15.35
CA SER A 234 10.62 -13.76 -14.21
C SER A 234 11.79 -14.12 -13.30
N GLY A 235 12.31 -15.34 -13.40
CA GLY A 235 13.26 -15.89 -12.44
C GLY A 235 12.66 -16.05 -11.05
N ALA A 236 11.32 -16.00 -10.92
CA ALA A 236 10.64 -16.24 -9.66
C ALA A 236 10.79 -17.72 -9.25
N VAL A 237 10.93 -17.95 -7.96
CA VAL A 237 11.03 -19.30 -7.40
C VAL A 237 9.64 -19.75 -7.00
N GLU A 238 9.25 -20.94 -7.45
CA GLU A 238 8.06 -21.61 -6.92
C GLU A 238 8.28 -21.92 -5.44
N GLY A 239 7.31 -21.58 -4.61
CA GLY A 239 7.35 -21.87 -3.19
C GLY A 239 6.09 -21.45 -2.47
N SER A 240 5.71 -22.23 -1.49
CA SER A 240 4.58 -21.92 -0.64
C SER A 240 5.04 -21.23 0.64
N MET A 241 4.69 -19.96 0.81
CA MET A 241 4.91 -19.25 2.06
C MET A 241 4.24 -19.96 3.25
N VAL A 242 3.18 -20.71 3.00
CA VAL A 242 2.47 -21.50 4.01
C VAL A 242 3.31 -22.71 4.45
N GLU A 243 4.02 -23.35 3.53
CA GLU A 243 4.96 -24.44 3.85
C GLU A 243 6.13 -23.92 4.68
N ALA A 244 6.78 -22.84 4.22
CA ALA A 244 7.86 -22.21 4.97
C ALA A 244 7.43 -21.78 6.38
N LEU A 245 6.21 -21.24 6.53
CA LEU A 245 5.64 -20.90 7.85
C LEU A 245 5.41 -22.13 8.75
N ARG A 246 5.06 -23.29 8.15
CA ARG A 246 4.90 -24.55 8.92
C ARG A 246 6.22 -25.13 9.34
N GLU A 247 7.25 -25.01 8.51
CA GLU A 247 8.60 -25.52 8.76
C GLU A 247 9.30 -24.75 9.87
N ASP A 248 9.25 -23.41 9.85
CA ASP A 248 9.86 -22.57 10.90
C ASP A 248 8.98 -21.37 11.31
N PRO A 249 7.96 -21.59 12.13
CA PRO A 249 7.09 -20.51 12.61
C PRO A 249 7.83 -19.50 13.49
N VAL A 250 8.91 -19.90 14.17
CA VAL A 250 9.70 -19.02 15.03
C VAL A 250 10.51 -18.03 14.18
N PHE A 251 11.04 -18.48 13.06
CA PHE A 251 11.70 -17.60 12.08
C PHE A 251 10.75 -16.49 11.62
N PHE A 252 9.53 -16.85 11.23
CA PHE A 252 8.53 -15.87 10.78
C PHE A 252 8.13 -14.89 11.86
N LEU A 253 7.99 -15.34 13.11
CA LEU A 253 7.72 -14.44 14.23
C LEU A 253 8.87 -13.45 14.43
N LYS A 254 10.12 -13.94 14.46
CA LYS A 254 11.30 -13.09 14.55
C LYS A 254 11.41 -12.10 13.40
N PHE A 255 11.13 -12.57 12.17
CA PHE A 255 11.11 -11.73 10.98
C PHE A 255 10.07 -10.61 11.10
N LEU A 256 8.84 -10.95 11.50
CA LEU A 256 7.77 -9.97 11.70
C LEU A 256 8.15 -8.92 12.74
N LEU A 257 8.69 -9.34 13.89
CA LEU A 257 9.12 -8.41 14.94
C LEU A 257 10.24 -7.49 14.44
N LYS A 258 11.26 -8.02 13.77
CA LYS A 258 12.34 -7.22 13.18
C LYS A 258 11.81 -6.26 12.12
N SER A 259 10.77 -6.64 11.35
CA SER A 259 10.12 -5.78 10.39
C SER A 259 9.45 -4.57 11.05
N PHE A 260 8.81 -4.76 12.21
CA PHE A 260 8.30 -3.63 13.01
C PHE A 260 9.43 -2.73 13.53
N ALA A 261 10.56 -3.29 13.98
CA ALA A 261 11.72 -2.50 14.36
C ALA A 261 12.27 -1.69 13.18
N SER A 262 12.34 -2.29 11.99
CA SER A 262 12.87 -1.63 10.80
C SER A 262 12.04 -0.43 10.34
N MET A 263 10.77 -0.37 10.69
CA MET A 263 9.93 0.81 10.41
C MET A 263 10.46 2.09 11.09
N ILE A 264 11.16 1.95 12.21
CA ILE A 264 11.71 3.08 12.97
C ILE A 264 13.21 3.25 12.71
N PHE A 265 13.96 2.15 12.76
CA PHE A 265 15.43 2.17 12.70
C PHE A 265 16.00 2.03 11.29
N GLY A 266 15.20 1.55 10.32
CA GLY A 266 15.67 1.21 8.98
C GLY A 266 16.34 -0.16 8.93
N VAL A 267 16.16 -0.87 7.82
CA VAL A 267 16.70 -2.21 7.61
C VAL A 267 18.23 -2.20 7.55
N GLU A 268 18.81 -1.16 6.95
CA GLU A 268 20.26 -1.01 6.80
C GLU A 268 20.96 -0.87 8.14
N LEU A 269 20.38 -0.11 9.08
CA LEU A 269 20.93 0.03 10.44
C LEU A 269 20.90 -1.31 11.18
N ILE A 270 19.77 -2.01 11.09
CA ILE A 270 19.61 -3.33 11.72
C ILE A 270 20.63 -4.30 11.13
N ASN A 271 20.75 -4.38 9.80
CA ASN A 271 21.68 -5.29 9.15
C ASN A 271 23.15 -4.97 9.48
N ARG A 272 23.53 -3.69 9.51
CA ARG A 272 24.88 -3.27 9.85
C ARG A 272 25.29 -3.71 11.26
N HIS A 273 24.39 -3.69 12.22
CA HIS A 273 24.66 -4.00 13.62
C HIS A 273 24.18 -5.41 14.04
N MET A 274 23.77 -6.26 13.09
CA MET A 274 23.31 -7.63 13.42
C MET A 274 24.40 -8.50 14.04
N ALA A 275 25.67 -8.24 13.76
CA ALA A 275 26.80 -8.96 14.37
C ALA A 275 27.13 -8.46 15.78
N GLU A 276 26.86 -7.18 16.08
CA GLU A 276 27.22 -6.52 17.33
C GLU A 276 26.06 -6.54 18.34
N VAL A 277 24.83 -6.47 17.85
CA VAL A 277 23.61 -6.42 18.66
C VAL A 277 22.84 -7.71 18.50
N SER A 278 22.57 -8.40 19.62
CA SER A 278 21.77 -9.63 19.59
C SER A 278 20.45 -9.44 18.86
N GLY A 279 20.11 -10.39 17.99
CA GLY A 279 18.84 -10.40 17.27
C GLY A 279 17.60 -10.33 18.17
N ILE A 280 17.75 -10.72 19.46
CA ILE A 280 16.69 -10.59 20.48
C ILE A 280 16.38 -9.12 20.77
N VAL A 281 17.38 -8.25 20.81
CA VAL A 281 17.18 -6.80 21.06
C VAL A 281 16.32 -6.20 19.96
N TRP A 282 16.58 -6.54 18.70
CA TRP A 282 15.77 -6.08 17.58
C TRP A 282 14.34 -6.64 17.60
N CYS A 283 14.17 -7.89 18.04
CA CYS A 283 12.83 -8.46 18.25
C CYS A 283 12.06 -7.74 19.36
N LEU A 284 12.73 -7.41 20.49
CA LEU A 284 12.11 -6.65 21.58
C LEU A 284 11.75 -5.22 21.14
N ALA A 285 12.63 -4.54 20.43
CA ALA A 285 12.34 -3.23 19.85
C ALA A 285 11.11 -3.29 18.92
N GLY A 286 11.05 -4.29 18.06
CA GLY A 286 9.89 -4.50 17.19
C GLY A 286 8.61 -4.84 17.93
N ALA A 287 8.70 -5.64 19.00
CA ALA A 287 7.55 -5.93 19.85
C ALA A 287 7.00 -4.66 20.52
N LEU A 288 7.87 -3.75 20.98
CA LEU A 288 7.46 -2.46 21.54
C LEU A 288 6.78 -1.57 20.49
N VAL A 289 7.32 -1.50 19.26
CA VAL A 289 6.72 -0.74 18.15
C VAL A 289 5.34 -1.33 17.80
N ALA A 290 5.24 -2.65 17.67
CA ALA A 290 3.98 -3.34 17.40
C ALA A 290 2.95 -3.08 18.51
N ALA A 291 3.37 -3.21 19.78
CA ALA A 291 2.49 -2.96 20.94
C ALA A 291 1.99 -1.51 20.97
N ALA A 292 2.87 -0.53 20.72
CA ALA A 292 2.49 0.88 20.62
C ALA A 292 1.48 1.13 19.48
N TYR A 293 1.70 0.52 18.33
CA TYR A 293 0.79 0.61 17.19
C TYR A 293 -0.59 0.01 17.50
N PHE A 294 -0.63 -1.22 18.03
CA PHE A 294 -1.90 -1.87 18.39
C PHE A 294 -2.61 -1.16 19.53
N LEU A 295 -1.89 -0.62 20.51
CA LEU A 295 -2.47 0.18 21.58
C LEU A 295 -3.08 1.47 21.02
N ALA A 296 -2.40 2.16 20.11
CA ALA A 296 -2.93 3.36 19.44
C ALA A 296 -4.19 3.04 18.62
N LEU A 297 -4.21 1.91 17.89
CA LEU A 297 -5.40 1.44 17.18
C LEU A 297 -6.55 1.15 18.14
N TRP A 298 -6.27 0.43 19.24
CA TRP A 298 -7.27 0.09 20.27
C TRP A 298 -7.85 1.35 20.91
N MET A 299 -7.02 2.29 21.33
CA MET A 299 -7.45 3.56 21.91
C MET A 299 -8.33 4.36 20.94
N ASN A 300 -7.91 4.48 19.67
CA ASN A 300 -8.71 5.16 18.65
C ASN A 300 -10.05 4.46 18.40
N PHE A 301 -10.07 3.14 18.45
CA PHE A 301 -11.27 2.35 18.32
C PHE A 301 -12.22 2.57 19.51
N TYR A 302 -11.69 2.46 20.73
CA TYR A 302 -12.46 2.62 21.98
C TYR A 302 -13.05 4.03 22.11
N TYR A 303 -12.22 5.08 22.04
CA TYR A 303 -12.67 6.47 22.16
C TYR A 303 -13.52 6.93 20.95
N GLY A 304 -13.28 6.40 19.79
CA GLY A 304 -14.14 6.65 18.62
C GLY A 304 -15.56 6.12 18.80
N ILE A 305 -15.71 5.04 19.57
CA ILE A 305 -17.01 4.47 19.95
C ILE A 305 -17.73 5.39 20.95
N GLU A 306 -17.05 5.79 22.00
CA GLU A 306 -17.60 6.55 23.12
C GLU A 306 -18.14 7.91 22.66
N LYS A 307 -17.35 8.68 21.91
CA LYS A 307 -17.76 9.99 21.35
C LYS A 307 -18.96 9.91 20.40
N ARG A 308 -19.21 8.79 19.77
CA ARG A 308 -20.39 8.61 18.89
C ARG A 308 -21.64 8.26 19.66
N THR A 309 -21.51 7.58 20.78
CA THR A 309 -22.62 7.23 21.67
C THR A 309 -23.17 8.50 22.34
N ASP A 310 -22.31 9.36 22.86
CA ASP A 310 -22.68 10.65 23.45
C ASP A 310 -23.39 11.60 22.48
N ARG A 311 -22.96 11.65 21.22
CA ARG A 311 -23.62 12.49 20.20
C ARG A 311 -25.02 12.00 19.81
N LYS A 312 -25.34 10.72 19.99
CA LYS A 312 -26.69 10.22 19.77
C LYS A 312 -27.60 10.50 20.96
N SER A 313 -27.08 10.42 22.17
CA SER A 313 -27.87 10.74 23.39
C SER A 313 -28.23 12.22 23.45
N THR A 314 -27.33 13.13 23.03
CA THR A 314 -27.57 14.58 22.97
C THR A 314 -28.52 15.04 21.86
N ARG A 315 -28.84 14.18 20.87
CA ARG A 315 -29.82 14.48 19.81
C ARG A 315 -31.19 13.89 20.06
N LEU A 316 -31.38 13.15 21.16
CA LEU A 316 -32.65 12.55 21.58
C LEU A 316 -33.26 13.26 22.80
N ASN A 317 -32.61 14.29 23.32
CA ASN A 317 -33.12 15.28 24.28
C ASN A 317 -33.23 16.65 23.59
#